data_df6bd77c2bbbf810ae1093be2de3f524
#
_entry.id   df6bd77c2bbbf810ae1093be2de3f524
#
_cell.length_a   1.000
_cell.length_b   1.000
_cell.length_c   1.000
_cell.angle_alpha   90.00
_cell.angle_beta   90.00
_cell.angle_gamma   90.00
#
_symmetry.space_group_name_H-M   'P 1'
#
loop_
_entity.id
_entity.type
_entity.pdbx_description
1 polymer ?
#
loop_
_entity_poly.entity_id
_entity_poly.type
_entity_poly.pdbx_seq_one_letter_code
_entity_poly.pdbx_strand_id
1 'polypeptide(L)'
;MVDLQNPARFANVARRRRIVVFFWVCVLLNTTEQISGQLKDSVQRPSAVFGDERSGQSGTLSVTIRESESEIVVSGRILVRAADGGLLIEERSGRIRIVKAETIVQESFSDSPFTRFNSDELSAYLRGITGPEFGITKTPHYVICSNSSPEYAEFCGKLLERVHGEFFDLFEHETRPFIVQPTAPLPIIILATNQELVAFGKTQHPDVSFEDTPGYYSVRENQVLMHDLSGEPQRSSISSIRKKLSGMPRQVSTVVHEAVHQLAFNSGLQVRMADNPLWFSEGLSLWFEPASVRSTLLWNRPGQVNPVHQPLFRSQIIGERLVLPLQQLVASDAPFQNADQVAAAYSESWALMTWLIRKDPEGMDRFMKAISQRKPLKQLTPDERSLEFQSAFEESLDEIETSLIPYIGRMRVP
;
A
#
# COMPACT_ATOMS: atom_id res chain seq x y z
N MET A 1 27.38 9.47 -44.64
CA MET A 1 26.59 10.63 -44.23
C MET A 1 25.15 10.17 -44.09
N VAL A 2 24.71 9.93 -42.89
CA VAL A 2 23.33 9.52 -42.59
C VAL A 2 22.63 10.73 -42.01
N ASP A 3 21.56 11.13 -42.69
CA ASP A 3 20.75 12.31 -42.44
C ASP A 3 20.03 12.22 -41.07
N LEU A 4 20.35 13.13 -40.14
CA LEU A 4 19.89 13.17 -38.75
C LEU A 4 18.73 14.17 -38.51
N GLN A 5 17.97 14.52 -39.54
CA GLN A 5 16.90 15.51 -39.44
C GLN A 5 15.53 14.97 -39.85
N ASN A 6 14.98 14.00 -39.10
CA ASN A 6 13.55 13.71 -39.22
C ASN A 6 12.91 13.24 -37.91
N PRO A 7 12.21 14.15 -37.17
CA PRO A 7 11.56 13.84 -35.91
C PRO A 7 10.42 12.82 -36.00
N ALA A 8 9.90 12.56 -37.21
CA ALA A 8 8.83 11.59 -37.44
C ALA A 8 9.26 10.11 -37.31
N ARG A 9 10.57 9.80 -37.30
CA ARG A 9 11.07 8.44 -37.10
C ARG A 9 11.11 7.99 -35.64
N PHE A 10 11.20 8.90 -34.69
CA PHE A 10 11.18 8.56 -33.27
C PHE A 10 9.77 8.22 -32.77
N ALA A 11 8.74 8.82 -33.32
CA ALA A 11 7.34 8.49 -32.97
C ALA A 11 6.89 7.09 -33.40
N ASN A 12 7.52 6.48 -34.41
CA ASN A 12 7.15 5.15 -34.90
C ASN A 12 7.86 3.98 -34.23
N VAL A 13 8.97 4.21 -33.52
CA VAL A 13 9.67 3.18 -32.72
C VAL A 13 8.97 3.00 -31.38
N ALA A 14 8.42 4.06 -30.80
CA ALA A 14 7.61 4.01 -29.57
C ALA A 14 6.27 3.27 -29.78
N ARG A 15 5.70 3.27 -31.02
CA ARG A 15 4.43 2.56 -31.33
C ARG A 15 4.55 1.05 -31.51
N ARG A 16 5.75 0.47 -31.66
CA ARG A 16 5.94 -0.98 -31.90
C ARG A 16 6.50 -1.78 -30.74
N ARG A 17 6.89 -1.16 -29.65
CA ARG A 17 7.08 -1.82 -28.36
C ARG A 17 6.03 -1.23 -27.41
N ARG A 18 4.86 -1.83 -27.35
CA ARG A 18 4.00 -1.74 -26.18
C ARG A 18 4.84 -2.31 -25.02
N ILE A 19 5.61 -1.45 -24.38
CA ILE A 19 6.02 -1.67 -23.01
C ILE A 19 4.69 -1.60 -22.29
N VAL A 20 4.11 -2.74 -22.00
CA VAL A 20 3.01 -2.87 -21.06
C VAL A 20 3.65 -2.56 -19.72
N VAL A 21 3.74 -1.28 -19.38
CA VAL A 21 3.94 -0.82 -18.03
C VAL A 21 2.62 -1.21 -17.37
N PHE A 22 2.62 -2.31 -16.62
CA PHE A 22 1.50 -2.63 -15.76
C PHE A 22 1.40 -1.49 -14.76
N PHE A 23 0.41 -0.63 -14.97
CA PHE A 23 0.05 0.40 -14.03
C PHE A 23 -0.49 -0.30 -12.79
N TRP A 24 0.30 -0.30 -11.74
CA TRP A 24 -0.15 -0.56 -10.40
C TRP A 24 -1.08 0.59 -10.03
N VAL A 25 -2.36 0.43 -10.24
CA VAL A 25 -3.34 1.32 -9.64
C VAL A 25 -3.44 0.91 -8.19
N CYS A 26 -2.61 1.50 -7.35
CA CYS A 26 -2.77 1.32 -5.92
C CYS A 26 -4.13 1.85 -5.51
N VAL A 27 -5.00 1.01 -4.97
CA VAL A 27 -6.34 1.38 -4.43
C VAL A 27 -6.22 2.36 -3.26
N LEU A 28 -4.99 2.69 -2.83
CA LEU A 28 -4.68 3.78 -1.90
C LEU A 28 -5.29 5.14 -2.34
N LEU A 29 -5.43 5.36 -3.68
CA LEU A 29 -5.77 6.66 -4.24
C LEU A 29 -7.23 7.09 -4.10
N ASN A 30 -8.15 6.15 -4.10
CA ASN A 30 -9.57 6.51 -4.16
C ASN A 30 -10.26 6.64 -2.81
N THR A 31 -9.63 6.17 -1.73
CA THR A 31 -10.33 6.14 -0.44
C THR A 31 -10.33 7.48 0.29
N THR A 32 -9.25 8.26 0.23
CA THR A 32 -9.19 9.56 0.91
C THR A 32 -9.94 10.66 0.16
N GLU A 33 -9.87 10.70 -1.18
CA GLU A 33 -10.64 11.67 -1.96
C GLU A 33 -12.13 11.31 -2.06
N GLN A 34 -12.49 10.04 -2.22
CA GLN A 34 -13.89 9.61 -2.20
C GLN A 34 -14.52 9.71 -0.81
N ILE A 35 -13.78 9.39 0.26
CA ILE A 35 -14.25 9.57 1.63
C ILE A 35 -14.38 11.06 1.95
N SER A 36 -13.41 11.88 1.56
CA SER A 36 -13.49 13.34 1.64
C SER A 36 -14.58 13.90 0.72
N GLY A 37 -14.87 13.26 -0.43
CA GLY A 37 -15.98 13.61 -1.32
C GLY A 37 -17.35 13.23 -0.75
N GLN A 38 -17.51 12.03 -0.23
CA GLN A 38 -18.76 11.59 0.43
C GLN A 38 -19.06 12.38 1.70
N LEU A 39 -18.02 12.89 2.38
CA LEU A 39 -18.16 13.84 3.49
C LEU A 39 -18.28 15.29 3.01
N LYS A 40 -17.75 15.66 1.80
CA LYS A 40 -17.82 17.02 1.25
C LYS A 40 -19.19 17.42 0.74
N ASP A 41 -20.01 16.50 0.29
CA ASP A 41 -21.39 16.80 -0.13
C ASP A 41 -22.30 17.19 1.04
N SER A 42 -21.83 17.03 2.29
CA SER A 42 -22.55 17.45 3.50
C SER A 42 -21.91 18.61 4.27
N VAL A 43 -20.74 19.16 3.82
CA VAL A 43 -20.00 20.10 4.66
C VAL A 43 -19.37 21.26 3.88
N GLN A 44 -19.99 22.44 3.98
CA GLN A 44 -19.24 23.72 4.01
C GLN A 44 -18.20 23.59 5.14
N ARG A 45 -16.90 23.72 4.80
CA ARG A 45 -15.74 23.58 5.69
C ARG A 45 -16.02 23.92 7.17
N PRO A 46 -16.25 22.97 8.05
CA PRO A 46 -16.01 23.17 9.46
C PRO A 46 -14.56 22.75 9.72
N SER A 47 -13.85 23.55 10.46
CA SER A 47 -12.62 23.15 11.13
C SER A 47 -12.89 21.85 11.87
N ALA A 48 -12.33 20.74 11.44
CA ALA A 48 -12.46 19.48 12.15
C ALA A 48 -11.95 19.73 13.57
N VAL A 49 -12.83 19.65 14.56
CA VAL A 49 -12.43 19.66 15.95
C VAL A 49 -11.77 18.31 16.20
N PHE A 50 -10.44 18.27 16.00
CA PHE A 50 -9.61 17.14 16.40
C PHE A 50 -9.52 17.17 17.92
N GLY A 51 -10.12 16.21 18.57
CA GLY A 51 -9.93 15.99 19.98
C GLY A 51 -11.23 15.96 20.77
N ASP A 52 -11.97 14.89 20.68
CA ASP A 52 -12.73 14.41 21.84
C ASP A 52 -11.72 13.65 22.72
N GLU A 53 -11.66 13.97 24.01
CA GLU A 53 -10.85 13.27 25.02
C GLU A 53 -11.11 11.75 25.05
N ARG A 54 -12.15 11.28 24.35
CA ARG A 54 -12.51 9.87 24.17
C ARG A 54 -11.79 9.15 23.02
N SER A 55 -11.09 9.86 22.12
CA SER A 55 -10.32 9.21 21.04
C SER A 55 -9.09 8.46 21.56
N GLY A 56 -8.72 8.63 22.83
CA GLY A 56 -7.68 7.89 23.57
C GLY A 56 -8.21 6.79 24.49
N GLN A 57 -9.53 6.55 24.55
CA GLN A 57 -10.09 5.51 25.41
C GLN A 57 -9.82 4.11 24.83
N SER A 58 -9.27 3.23 25.63
CA SER A 58 -8.96 1.84 25.28
C SER A 58 -10.19 0.93 25.11
N GLY A 59 -11.42 1.48 25.22
CA GLY A 59 -12.67 0.74 25.20
C GLY A 59 -13.22 0.47 23.79
N THR A 60 -14.33 -0.27 23.74
CA THR A 60 -15.05 -0.64 22.54
C THR A 60 -16.36 0.15 22.43
N LEU A 61 -16.55 0.86 21.32
CA LEU A 61 -17.83 1.48 20.96
C LEU A 61 -18.69 0.48 20.18
N SER A 62 -19.98 0.39 20.50
CA SER A 62 -21.00 -0.26 19.69
C SER A 62 -22.00 0.77 19.23
N VAL A 63 -22.22 0.84 17.91
CA VAL A 63 -23.13 1.79 17.29
C VAL A 63 -24.18 1.02 16.52
N THR A 64 -25.45 1.24 16.83
CA THR A 64 -26.55 0.78 15.99
C THR A 64 -26.77 1.80 14.90
N ILE A 65 -26.65 1.39 13.65
CA ILE A 65 -26.88 2.24 12.47
C ILE A 65 -28.02 1.69 11.64
N ARG A 66 -28.74 2.62 10.98
CA ARG A 66 -29.80 2.27 10.03
C ARG A 66 -29.26 2.29 8.61
N GLU A 67 -29.21 1.12 7.97
CA GLU A 67 -28.88 0.96 6.55
C GLU A 67 -30.13 0.48 5.81
N SER A 68 -30.69 1.34 4.94
CA SER A 68 -31.97 1.10 4.25
C SER A 68 -33.09 0.81 5.26
N GLU A 69 -33.68 -0.40 5.26
CA GLU A 69 -34.77 -0.79 6.15
C GLU A 69 -34.31 -1.63 7.36
N SER A 70 -33.00 -1.88 7.50
CA SER A 70 -32.45 -2.73 8.57
C SER A 70 -31.57 -1.93 9.52
N GLU A 71 -31.55 -2.37 10.78
CA GLU A 71 -30.59 -1.88 11.77
C GLU A 71 -29.47 -2.90 11.95
N ILE A 72 -28.24 -2.43 11.87
CA ILE A 72 -27.06 -3.25 12.09
C ILE A 72 -26.22 -2.66 13.21
N VAL A 73 -25.53 -3.52 13.96
CA VAL A 73 -24.63 -3.10 15.04
C VAL A 73 -23.20 -3.15 14.51
N VAL A 74 -22.51 -2.02 14.58
CA VAL A 74 -21.09 -1.88 14.28
C VAL A 74 -20.35 -1.73 15.61
N SER A 75 -19.38 -2.60 15.87
CA SER A 75 -18.59 -2.54 17.11
C SER A 75 -17.09 -2.46 16.81
N GLY A 76 -16.40 -1.56 17.51
CA GLY A 76 -14.98 -1.36 17.27
C GLY A 76 -14.36 -0.23 18.09
N ARG A 77 -13.14 0.12 17.72
CA ARG A 77 -12.40 1.25 18.28
C ARG A 77 -12.67 2.51 17.43
N ILE A 78 -12.97 3.62 18.09
CA ILE A 78 -13.10 4.91 17.40
C ILE A 78 -11.72 5.37 16.96
N LEU A 79 -11.57 5.63 15.67
CA LEU A 79 -10.39 6.28 15.10
C LEU A 79 -10.57 7.79 14.99
N VAL A 80 -11.76 8.21 14.54
CA VAL A 80 -12.14 9.62 14.40
C VAL A 80 -13.61 9.78 14.73
N ARG A 81 -13.94 10.86 15.45
CA ARG A 81 -15.28 11.43 15.52
C ARG A 81 -15.25 12.76 14.77
N ALA A 82 -16.01 12.85 13.69
CA ALA A 82 -16.12 14.06 12.91
C ALA A 82 -16.99 15.13 13.61
N ALA A 83 -16.84 16.39 13.21
CA ALA A 83 -17.57 17.51 13.81
C ALA A 83 -19.10 17.42 13.59
N ASP A 84 -19.53 16.75 12.52
CA ASP A 84 -20.94 16.47 12.22
C ASP A 84 -21.51 15.28 13.02
N GLY A 85 -20.67 14.59 13.80
CA GLY A 85 -21.02 13.38 14.57
C GLY A 85 -20.77 12.08 13.84
N GLY A 86 -20.30 12.10 12.60
CA GLY A 86 -19.87 10.89 11.87
C GLY A 86 -18.66 10.21 12.51
N LEU A 87 -18.49 8.91 12.25
CA LEU A 87 -17.46 8.09 12.89
C LEU A 87 -16.61 7.33 11.88
N LEU A 88 -15.32 7.24 12.15
CA LEU A 88 -14.46 6.16 11.65
C LEU A 88 -14.26 5.14 12.77
N ILE A 89 -14.69 3.91 12.54
CA ILE A 89 -14.61 2.81 13.51
C ILE A 89 -13.73 1.71 12.94
N GLU A 90 -12.71 1.32 13.67
CA GLU A 90 -11.93 0.11 13.37
C GLU A 90 -12.62 -1.09 14.00
N GLU A 91 -13.13 -2.00 13.17
CA GLU A 91 -13.74 -3.27 13.59
C GLU A 91 -12.65 -4.29 14.00
N ARG A 92 -13.03 -5.33 14.72
CA ARG A 92 -12.10 -6.40 15.14
C ARG A 92 -11.40 -7.13 13.99
N SER A 93 -11.99 -7.14 12.80
CA SER A 93 -11.38 -7.65 11.56
C SER A 93 -10.21 -6.76 11.06
N GLY A 94 -10.08 -5.56 11.59
CA GLY A 94 -9.20 -4.52 11.10
C GLY A 94 -9.83 -3.61 10.04
N ARG A 95 -11.05 -3.90 9.58
CA ARG A 95 -11.79 -3.06 8.64
C ARG A 95 -12.09 -1.70 9.26
N ILE A 96 -12.01 -0.64 8.47
CA ILE A 96 -12.49 0.69 8.86
C ILE A 96 -13.89 0.92 8.30
N ARG A 97 -14.85 1.05 9.21
CA ARG A 97 -16.23 1.42 8.87
C ARG A 97 -16.40 2.93 8.94
N ILE A 98 -16.95 3.49 7.88
CA ILE A 98 -17.38 4.89 7.85
C ILE A 98 -18.86 4.91 8.23
N VAL A 99 -19.18 5.62 9.31
CA VAL A 99 -20.55 5.75 9.82
C VAL A 99 -20.96 7.22 9.69
N LYS A 100 -22.00 7.49 8.92
CA LYS A 100 -22.55 8.84 8.77
C LYS A 100 -23.41 9.18 9.99
N ALA A 101 -23.33 10.42 10.46
CA ALA A 101 -24.05 10.89 11.65
C ALA A 101 -25.57 10.61 11.56
N GLU A 102 -26.17 10.86 10.39
CA GLU A 102 -27.61 10.68 10.16
C GLU A 102 -28.07 9.22 10.19
N THR A 103 -27.16 8.26 10.11
CA THR A 103 -27.50 6.83 10.19
C THR A 103 -27.45 6.28 11.62
N ILE A 104 -26.87 7.03 12.56
CA ILE A 104 -26.69 6.58 13.95
C ILE A 104 -28.04 6.61 14.66
N VAL A 105 -28.45 5.44 15.16
CA VAL A 105 -29.68 5.27 15.97
C VAL A 105 -29.35 5.29 17.46
N GLN A 106 -28.29 4.58 17.85
CA GLN A 106 -27.86 4.44 19.25
C GLN A 106 -26.38 4.19 19.34
N GLU A 107 -25.75 4.73 20.38
CA GLU A 107 -24.37 4.45 20.75
C GLU A 107 -24.31 3.83 22.15
N SER A 108 -23.44 2.86 22.36
CA SER A 108 -23.11 2.33 23.67
C SER A 108 -21.61 2.11 23.77
N PHE A 109 -21.03 2.44 24.89
CA PHE A 109 -19.59 2.32 25.14
C PHE A 109 -19.32 1.28 26.23
N SER A 110 -18.31 0.44 26.01
CA SER A 110 -17.81 -0.53 26.95
C SER A 110 -16.36 -0.24 27.27
N ASP A 111 -16.02 -0.26 28.56
CA ASP A 111 -14.63 -0.11 29.02
C ASP A 111 -13.75 -1.34 28.73
N SER A 112 -14.34 -2.41 28.15
CA SER A 112 -13.58 -3.58 27.72
C SER A 112 -12.57 -3.19 26.64
N PRO A 113 -11.28 -3.52 26.81
CA PRO A 113 -10.26 -3.19 25.84
C PRO A 113 -10.60 -3.72 24.44
N PHE A 114 -10.42 -2.88 23.43
CA PHE A 114 -10.55 -3.32 22.04
C PHE A 114 -9.43 -4.30 21.70
N THR A 115 -9.80 -5.44 21.13
CA THR A 115 -8.85 -6.42 20.59
C THR A 115 -9.27 -6.83 19.19
N ARG A 116 -8.30 -6.90 18.27
CA ARG A 116 -8.52 -7.46 16.94
C ARG A 116 -8.76 -8.99 17.04
N PHE A 117 -9.29 -9.57 15.98
CA PHE A 117 -9.47 -11.01 15.88
C PHE A 117 -8.13 -11.76 16.04
N ASN A 118 -8.17 -12.86 16.79
CA ASN A 118 -7.11 -13.87 16.75
C ASN A 118 -7.19 -14.69 15.46
N SER A 119 -6.25 -15.63 15.25
CA SER A 119 -6.17 -16.43 14.02
C SER A 119 -7.43 -17.27 13.74
N ASP A 120 -8.13 -17.77 14.78
CA ASP A 120 -9.34 -18.56 14.61
C ASP A 120 -10.53 -17.69 14.26
N GLU A 121 -10.71 -16.60 14.98
CA GLU A 121 -11.76 -15.60 14.72
C GLU A 121 -11.60 -14.98 13.32
N LEU A 122 -10.35 -14.61 12.94
CA LEU A 122 -10.07 -14.07 11.61
C LEU A 122 -10.34 -15.11 10.51
N SER A 123 -10.00 -16.39 10.74
CA SER A 123 -10.30 -17.47 9.80
C SER A 123 -11.80 -17.63 9.58
N ALA A 124 -12.59 -17.58 10.66
CA ALA A 124 -14.05 -17.66 10.58
C ALA A 124 -14.63 -16.45 9.83
N TYR A 125 -14.15 -15.25 10.14
CA TYR A 125 -14.55 -14.02 9.46
C TYR A 125 -14.27 -14.07 7.96
N LEU A 126 -13.03 -14.45 7.57
CA LEU A 126 -12.63 -14.51 6.15
C LEU A 126 -13.48 -15.53 5.39
N ARG A 127 -13.73 -16.73 5.95
CA ARG A 127 -14.66 -17.69 5.33
C ARG A 127 -16.08 -17.15 5.20
N GLY A 128 -16.53 -16.34 6.15
CA GLY A 128 -17.83 -15.71 6.11
C GLY A 128 -18.01 -14.74 4.93
N ILE A 129 -16.93 -14.07 4.52
CA ILE A 129 -16.98 -13.09 3.41
C ILE A 129 -16.58 -13.68 2.05
N THR A 130 -15.85 -14.80 2.02
CA THR A 130 -15.38 -15.42 0.77
C THR A 130 -16.20 -16.64 0.35
N GLY A 131 -16.64 -17.45 1.29
CA GLY A 131 -17.40 -18.67 1.05
C GLY A 131 -16.75 -19.94 1.65
N PRO A 132 -17.53 -21.01 1.80
CA PRO A 132 -17.08 -22.26 2.44
C PRO A 132 -16.04 -23.04 1.63
N GLU A 133 -15.93 -22.78 0.33
CA GLU A 133 -14.97 -23.40 -0.59
C GLU A 133 -13.54 -22.90 -0.39
N PHE A 134 -13.35 -21.79 0.32
CA PHE A 134 -12.02 -21.25 0.57
C PHE A 134 -11.31 -22.01 1.70
N GLY A 135 -10.09 -22.47 1.42
CA GLY A 135 -9.18 -23.05 2.40
C GLY A 135 -8.52 -21.98 3.27
N ILE A 136 -8.10 -22.36 4.47
CA ILE A 136 -7.34 -21.49 5.39
C ILE A 136 -5.93 -22.05 5.57
N THR A 137 -4.93 -21.21 5.35
CA THR A 137 -3.53 -21.44 5.70
C THR A 137 -3.14 -20.42 6.77
N LYS A 138 -2.64 -20.89 7.91
CA LYS A 138 -2.17 -20.04 9.02
C LYS A 138 -0.66 -20.05 9.08
N THR A 139 -0.08 -18.90 9.32
CA THR A 139 1.34 -18.71 9.64
C THR A 139 1.44 -17.93 10.96
N PRO A 140 2.62 -17.70 11.53
CA PRO A 140 2.75 -16.92 12.76
C PRO A 140 2.09 -15.53 12.70
N HIS A 141 2.19 -14.84 11.55
CA HIS A 141 1.72 -13.45 11.42
C HIS A 141 0.57 -13.27 10.42
N TYR A 142 0.18 -14.33 9.67
CA TYR A 142 -0.83 -14.20 8.62
C TYR A 142 -1.92 -15.28 8.70
N VAL A 143 -3.12 -14.90 8.28
CA VAL A 143 -4.20 -15.83 7.94
C VAL A 143 -4.50 -15.66 6.46
N ILE A 144 -4.26 -16.70 5.69
CA ILE A 144 -4.45 -16.74 4.24
C ILE A 144 -5.71 -17.53 3.93
N CYS A 145 -6.69 -16.88 3.31
CA CYS A 145 -7.93 -17.48 2.85
C CYS A 145 -7.87 -17.62 1.32
N SER A 146 -7.98 -18.83 0.79
CA SER A 146 -7.71 -19.08 -0.64
C SER A 146 -8.62 -20.16 -1.23
N ASN A 147 -9.10 -19.94 -2.46
CA ASN A 147 -9.70 -20.97 -3.32
C ASN A 147 -8.73 -21.44 -4.42
N SER A 148 -7.46 -21.01 -4.39
CA SER A 148 -6.37 -21.54 -5.20
C SER A 148 -5.73 -22.77 -4.56
N SER A 149 -4.64 -23.31 -5.14
CA SER A 149 -3.94 -24.47 -4.61
C SER A 149 -3.38 -24.22 -3.21
N PRO A 150 -3.50 -25.19 -2.28
CA PRO A 150 -2.90 -25.09 -0.95
C PRO A 150 -1.39 -24.85 -0.99
N GLU A 151 -0.71 -25.41 -2.01
CA GLU A 151 0.73 -25.27 -2.19
C GLU A 151 1.13 -23.83 -2.58
N TYR A 152 0.29 -23.13 -3.36
CA TYR A 152 0.50 -21.72 -3.65
C TYR A 152 0.28 -20.85 -2.41
N ALA A 153 -0.78 -21.12 -1.65
CA ALA A 153 -1.02 -20.42 -0.38
C ALA A 153 0.13 -20.64 0.62
N GLU A 154 0.68 -21.88 0.69
CA GLU A 154 1.86 -22.18 1.52
C GLU A 154 3.12 -21.44 1.03
N PHE A 155 3.36 -21.40 -0.27
CA PHE A 155 4.47 -20.62 -0.84
C PHE A 155 4.35 -19.14 -0.50
N CYS A 156 3.17 -18.55 -0.71
CA CYS A 156 2.91 -17.15 -0.35
C CYS A 156 3.10 -16.93 1.16
N GLY A 157 2.61 -17.81 2.01
CA GLY A 157 2.78 -17.73 3.46
C GLY A 157 4.24 -17.67 3.88
N LYS A 158 5.07 -18.55 3.32
CA LYS A 158 6.53 -18.56 3.59
C LYS A 158 7.22 -17.26 3.09
N LEU A 159 6.80 -16.76 1.93
CA LEU A 159 7.32 -15.50 1.38
C LEU A 159 6.92 -14.30 2.24
N LEU A 160 5.66 -14.24 2.65
CA LEU A 160 5.12 -13.18 3.50
C LEU A 160 5.83 -13.12 4.86
N GLU A 161 6.05 -14.30 5.49
CA GLU A 161 6.81 -14.39 6.75
C GLU A 161 8.26 -13.90 6.59
N ARG A 162 8.89 -14.21 5.46
CA ARG A 162 10.24 -13.71 5.18
C ARG A 162 10.25 -12.18 5.00
N VAL A 163 9.25 -11.62 4.28
CA VAL A 163 9.11 -10.17 4.11
C VAL A 163 8.85 -9.49 5.44
N HIS A 164 7.99 -10.08 6.29
CA HIS A 164 7.70 -9.60 7.64
C HIS A 164 8.99 -9.51 8.47
N GLY A 165 9.78 -10.59 8.53
CA GLY A 165 11.05 -10.58 9.27
C GLY A 165 11.98 -9.47 8.79
N GLU A 166 12.26 -9.39 7.48
CA GLU A 166 13.14 -8.36 6.93
C GLU A 166 12.61 -6.93 7.11
N PHE A 167 11.28 -6.74 7.14
CA PHE A 167 10.67 -5.43 7.40
C PHE A 167 10.96 -4.98 8.83
N PHE A 168 10.71 -5.83 9.82
CA PHE A 168 10.93 -5.47 11.22
C PHE A 168 12.42 -5.46 11.59
N ASP A 169 13.23 -6.36 11.05
CA ASP A 169 14.70 -6.31 11.21
C ASP A 169 15.30 -4.98 10.72
N LEU A 170 14.67 -4.37 9.70
CA LEU A 170 15.14 -3.09 9.15
C LEU A 170 14.60 -1.87 9.88
N PHE A 171 13.31 -1.90 10.28
CA PHE A 171 12.62 -0.71 10.73
C PHE A 171 12.35 -0.67 12.24
N GLU A 172 12.22 -1.82 12.91
CA GLU A 172 12.03 -1.86 14.35
C GLU A 172 13.38 -1.56 15.06
N HIS A 173 13.45 -0.41 15.69
CA HIS A 173 14.67 0.05 16.35
C HIS A 173 14.32 0.94 17.55
N GLU A 174 15.20 1.02 18.55
CA GLU A 174 15.01 1.85 19.74
C GLU A 174 14.74 3.33 19.43
N THR A 175 15.31 3.83 18.33
CA THR A 175 15.06 5.21 17.85
C THR A 175 13.71 5.37 17.17
N ARG A 176 13.00 4.29 16.88
CA ARG A 176 11.70 4.25 16.18
C ARG A 176 10.63 3.53 17.02
N PRO A 177 10.34 3.97 18.25
CA PRO A 177 9.39 3.29 19.14
C PRO A 177 7.94 3.31 18.61
N PHE A 178 7.68 4.08 17.53
CA PHE A 178 6.41 4.13 16.85
C PHE A 178 6.21 2.98 15.85
N ILE A 179 7.26 2.23 15.51
CA ILE A 179 7.18 1.04 14.65
C ILE A 179 7.15 -0.19 15.56
N VAL A 180 6.01 -0.88 15.55
CA VAL A 180 5.75 -2.03 16.43
C VAL A 180 5.14 -3.17 15.62
N GLN A 181 5.57 -4.38 15.93
CA GLN A 181 4.98 -5.56 15.29
C GLN A 181 3.50 -5.70 15.64
N PRO A 182 2.62 -5.94 14.65
CA PRO A 182 1.20 -6.17 14.92
C PRO A 182 1.00 -7.46 15.73
N THR A 183 0.22 -7.35 16.81
CA THR A 183 -0.10 -8.50 17.67
C THR A 183 -1.21 -9.38 17.09
N ALA A 184 -2.01 -8.86 16.19
CA ALA A 184 -3.07 -9.58 15.50
C ALA A 184 -2.59 -10.08 14.13
N PRO A 185 -3.05 -11.24 13.67
CA PRO A 185 -2.69 -11.76 12.36
C PRO A 185 -3.21 -10.88 11.23
N LEU A 186 -2.44 -10.79 10.14
CA LEU A 186 -2.75 -10.01 8.96
C LEU A 186 -3.53 -10.85 7.93
N PRO A 187 -4.66 -10.34 7.41
CA PRO A 187 -5.50 -11.08 6.46
C PRO A 187 -4.96 -11.00 5.03
N ILE A 188 -4.91 -12.15 4.36
CA ILE A 188 -4.61 -12.30 2.94
C ILE A 188 -5.74 -13.08 2.28
N ILE A 189 -6.24 -12.63 1.14
CA ILE A 189 -7.20 -13.37 0.31
C ILE A 189 -6.55 -13.65 -1.04
N ILE A 190 -6.51 -14.93 -1.43
CA ILE A 190 -5.98 -15.38 -2.71
C ILE A 190 -7.10 -16.02 -3.52
N LEU A 191 -7.47 -15.40 -4.63
CA LEU A 191 -8.46 -15.90 -5.57
C LEU A 191 -7.78 -16.79 -6.62
N ALA A 192 -8.47 -17.81 -7.14
CA ALA A 192 -7.90 -18.71 -8.12
C ALA A 192 -7.56 -17.98 -9.43
N THR A 193 -8.35 -16.98 -9.81
CA THR A 193 -8.21 -16.28 -11.09
C THR A 193 -8.31 -14.76 -10.95
N ASN A 194 -7.75 -14.02 -11.92
CA ASN A 194 -7.93 -12.57 -12.00
C ASN A 194 -9.40 -12.16 -12.14
N GLN A 195 -10.21 -12.95 -12.87
CA GLN A 195 -11.63 -12.66 -13.02
C GLN A 195 -12.37 -12.69 -11.67
N GLU A 196 -12.04 -13.65 -10.81
CA GLU A 196 -12.59 -13.73 -9.45
C GLU A 196 -12.11 -12.55 -8.60
N LEU A 197 -10.83 -12.16 -8.73
CA LEU A 197 -10.30 -10.97 -8.04
C LEU A 197 -11.06 -9.71 -8.43
N VAL A 198 -11.29 -9.49 -9.74
CA VAL A 198 -12.07 -8.36 -10.25
C VAL A 198 -13.49 -8.38 -9.68
N ALA A 199 -14.15 -9.54 -9.71
CA ALA A 199 -15.52 -9.69 -9.20
C ALA A 199 -15.59 -9.39 -7.68
N PHE A 200 -14.68 -9.97 -6.90
CA PHE A 200 -14.63 -9.78 -5.46
C PHE A 200 -14.23 -8.34 -5.09
N GLY A 201 -13.23 -7.77 -5.77
CA GLY A 201 -12.81 -6.38 -5.57
C GLY A 201 -13.95 -5.39 -5.80
N LYS A 202 -14.76 -5.58 -6.84
CA LYS A 202 -15.95 -4.76 -7.11
C LYS A 202 -17.02 -4.83 -6.03
N THR A 203 -17.13 -5.92 -5.29
CA THR A 203 -18.06 -5.99 -4.14
C THR A 203 -17.62 -5.09 -2.98
N GLN A 204 -16.32 -4.90 -2.81
CA GLN A 204 -15.75 -4.07 -1.74
C GLN A 204 -15.61 -2.60 -2.17
N HIS A 205 -15.28 -2.36 -3.44
CA HIS A 205 -14.99 -1.06 -4.04
C HIS A 205 -15.66 -0.96 -5.42
N PRO A 206 -16.99 -0.68 -5.48
CA PRO A 206 -17.77 -0.69 -6.73
C PRO A 206 -17.24 0.27 -7.81
N ASP A 207 -16.66 1.39 -7.38
CA ASP A 207 -16.21 2.49 -8.26
C ASP A 207 -14.76 2.32 -8.75
N VAL A 208 -14.07 1.22 -8.37
CA VAL A 208 -12.68 0.95 -8.74
C VAL A 208 -12.58 -0.09 -9.83
N SER A 209 -11.72 0.14 -10.83
CA SER A 209 -11.39 -0.87 -11.85
C SER A 209 -10.23 -1.74 -11.38
N PHE A 210 -10.41 -3.07 -11.46
CA PHE A 210 -9.39 -4.07 -11.07
C PHE A 210 -8.91 -4.91 -12.26
N GLU A 211 -9.27 -4.56 -13.51
CA GLU A 211 -9.11 -5.43 -14.68
C GLU A 211 -7.68 -5.90 -14.93
N ASP A 212 -6.69 -5.04 -14.73
CA ASP A 212 -5.27 -5.36 -14.92
C ASP A 212 -4.49 -5.47 -13.59
N THR A 213 -5.19 -5.57 -12.47
CA THR A 213 -4.58 -5.59 -11.14
C THR A 213 -4.25 -7.02 -10.71
N PRO A 214 -2.97 -7.38 -10.52
CA PRO A 214 -2.58 -8.72 -10.07
C PRO A 214 -2.86 -8.95 -8.58
N GLY A 215 -2.91 -7.88 -7.80
CA GLY A 215 -3.22 -7.83 -6.37
C GLY A 215 -3.16 -6.41 -5.85
N TYR A 216 -3.69 -6.18 -4.67
CA TYR A 216 -3.64 -4.89 -3.98
C TYR A 216 -3.82 -5.03 -2.48
N TYR A 217 -3.29 -4.09 -1.71
CA TYR A 217 -3.63 -3.90 -0.32
C TYR A 217 -4.77 -2.88 -0.18
N SER A 218 -5.84 -3.27 0.49
CA SER A 218 -6.95 -2.37 0.83
C SER A 218 -6.71 -1.73 2.19
N VAL A 219 -6.44 -0.44 2.22
CA VAL A 219 -6.30 0.35 3.46
C VAL A 219 -7.58 0.31 4.29
N ARG A 220 -8.75 0.31 3.64
CA ARG A 220 -10.05 0.29 4.31
C ARG A 220 -10.37 -1.07 4.91
N GLU A 221 -10.21 -2.15 4.14
CA GLU A 221 -10.52 -3.51 4.58
C GLU A 221 -9.36 -4.13 5.38
N ASN A 222 -8.18 -3.51 5.38
CA ASN A 222 -6.93 -3.99 6.01
C ASN A 222 -6.49 -5.37 5.53
N GLN A 223 -6.69 -5.68 4.26
CA GLN A 223 -6.38 -6.98 3.70
C GLN A 223 -5.64 -6.87 2.37
N VAL A 224 -4.76 -7.82 2.11
CA VAL A 224 -4.20 -8.01 0.78
C VAL A 224 -5.14 -8.91 -0.01
N LEU A 225 -5.52 -8.48 -1.20
CA LEU A 225 -6.20 -9.28 -2.21
C LEU A 225 -5.26 -9.53 -3.36
N MET A 226 -5.17 -10.79 -3.82
CA MET A 226 -4.44 -11.16 -5.04
C MET A 226 -5.09 -12.38 -5.70
N HIS A 227 -4.79 -12.60 -6.96
CA HIS A 227 -5.10 -13.88 -7.58
C HIS A 227 -3.88 -14.81 -7.59
N ASP A 228 -4.07 -16.09 -7.94
CA ASP A 228 -2.95 -17.02 -8.12
C ASP A 228 -2.06 -16.58 -9.29
N LEU A 229 -0.91 -16.02 -8.97
CA LEU A 229 0.06 -15.50 -9.93
C LEU A 229 0.93 -16.59 -10.56
N SER A 230 0.84 -17.84 -10.08
CA SER A 230 1.50 -18.98 -10.73
C SER A 230 0.74 -19.41 -12.02
N GLY A 231 -0.54 -19.04 -12.13
CA GLY A 231 -1.43 -19.44 -13.20
C GLY A 231 -1.77 -20.94 -13.19
N GLU A 232 -1.60 -21.61 -12.03
CA GLU A 232 -1.91 -23.01 -11.82
C GLU A 232 -2.78 -23.18 -10.55
N PRO A 233 -4.05 -22.76 -10.59
CA PRO A 233 -4.93 -22.78 -9.43
C PRO A 233 -5.30 -24.19 -8.96
N GLN A 234 -4.99 -25.22 -9.78
CA GLN A 234 -5.16 -26.62 -9.43
C GLN A 234 -3.93 -27.15 -8.68
N ARG A 235 -4.05 -28.31 -8.02
CA ARG A 235 -2.98 -28.93 -7.24
C ARG A 235 -1.68 -29.03 -8.01
N SER A 236 -0.66 -28.38 -7.51
CA SER A 236 0.69 -28.31 -8.04
C SER A 236 1.68 -28.50 -6.91
N SER A 237 2.85 -29.07 -7.15
CA SER A 237 3.87 -29.13 -6.08
C SER A 237 4.49 -27.74 -5.87
N ILE A 238 4.96 -27.46 -4.64
CA ILE A 238 5.70 -26.22 -4.34
C ILE A 238 6.91 -26.05 -5.27
N SER A 239 7.58 -27.14 -5.66
CA SER A 239 8.68 -27.11 -6.62
C SER A 239 8.24 -26.69 -8.03
N SER A 240 7.06 -27.12 -8.48
CA SER A 240 6.45 -26.68 -9.75
C SER A 240 6.10 -25.20 -9.73
N ILE A 241 5.41 -24.76 -8.69
CA ILE A 241 5.08 -23.34 -8.48
C ILE A 241 6.34 -22.49 -8.49
N ARG A 242 7.35 -22.86 -7.70
CA ARG A 242 8.65 -22.16 -7.68
C ARG A 242 9.32 -22.12 -9.05
N LYS A 243 9.36 -23.23 -9.78
CA LYS A 243 9.93 -23.30 -11.13
C LYS A 243 9.22 -22.33 -12.07
N LYS A 244 7.92 -22.26 -12.01
CA LYS A 244 7.10 -21.38 -12.86
C LYS A 244 7.32 -19.90 -12.49
N LEU A 245 7.20 -19.56 -11.22
CA LEU A 245 7.41 -18.20 -10.73
C LEU A 245 8.86 -17.70 -10.95
N SER A 246 9.85 -18.60 -11.00
CA SER A 246 11.24 -18.21 -11.34
C SER A 246 11.38 -17.63 -12.76
N GLY A 247 10.48 -18.01 -13.68
CA GLY A 247 10.37 -17.41 -15.01
C GLY A 247 9.52 -16.13 -15.05
N MET A 248 8.88 -15.78 -13.93
CA MET A 248 7.94 -14.68 -13.82
C MET A 248 8.22 -13.83 -12.56
N PRO A 249 9.41 -13.21 -12.45
CA PRO A 249 9.85 -12.55 -11.20
C PRO A 249 8.91 -11.40 -10.76
N ARG A 250 8.19 -10.78 -11.69
CA ARG A 250 7.23 -9.72 -11.37
C ARG A 250 6.08 -10.20 -10.47
N GLN A 251 5.64 -11.45 -10.61
CA GLN A 251 4.59 -12.00 -9.76
C GLN A 251 5.04 -12.13 -8.30
N VAL A 252 6.30 -12.47 -8.09
CA VAL A 252 6.88 -12.49 -6.73
C VAL A 252 6.98 -11.06 -6.19
N SER A 253 7.44 -10.12 -7.03
CA SER A 253 7.49 -8.70 -6.67
C SER A 253 6.12 -8.17 -6.24
N THR A 254 5.02 -8.60 -6.91
CA THR A 254 3.65 -8.24 -6.51
C THR A 254 3.33 -8.65 -5.09
N VAL A 255 3.57 -9.90 -4.72
CA VAL A 255 3.29 -10.40 -3.36
C VAL A 255 4.07 -9.59 -2.32
N VAL A 256 5.34 -9.31 -2.60
CA VAL A 256 6.20 -8.50 -1.72
C VAL A 256 5.70 -7.07 -1.59
N HIS A 257 5.33 -6.44 -2.70
CA HIS A 257 4.84 -5.07 -2.76
C HIS A 257 3.61 -4.86 -1.87
N GLU A 258 2.59 -5.69 -2.04
CA GLU A 258 1.35 -5.58 -1.25
C GLU A 258 1.57 -5.93 0.23
N ALA A 259 2.47 -6.87 0.51
CA ALA A 259 2.86 -7.17 1.88
C ALA A 259 3.51 -5.96 2.58
N VAL A 260 4.36 -5.23 1.87
CA VAL A 260 5.03 -4.03 2.43
C VAL A 260 4.02 -2.93 2.73
N HIS A 261 3.05 -2.68 1.86
CA HIS A 261 1.96 -1.76 2.18
C HIS A 261 1.21 -2.19 3.44
N GLN A 262 0.81 -3.46 3.53
CA GLN A 262 0.11 -3.98 4.71
C GLN A 262 0.96 -3.82 5.98
N LEU A 263 2.25 -4.13 5.93
CA LEU A 263 3.15 -3.99 7.07
C LEU A 263 3.34 -2.52 7.47
N ALA A 264 3.56 -1.62 6.51
CA ALA A 264 3.72 -0.19 6.79
C ALA A 264 2.52 0.41 7.53
N PHE A 265 1.29 0.03 7.13
CA PHE A 265 0.07 0.51 7.79
C PHE A 265 -0.26 -0.21 9.11
N ASN A 266 0.23 -1.43 9.31
CA ASN A 266 -0.05 -2.18 10.55
C ASN A 266 1.06 -2.09 11.59
N SER A 267 2.25 -1.61 11.22
CA SER A 267 3.35 -1.36 12.15
C SER A 267 3.31 0.01 12.83
N GLY A 268 2.45 0.92 12.37
CA GLY A 268 2.44 2.32 12.82
C GLY A 268 3.36 3.25 12.02
N LEU A 269 4.11 2.73 11.04
CA LEU A 269 4.92 3.56 10.13
C LEU A 269 4.04 4.51 9.31
N GLN A 270 2.94 4.03 8.80
CA GLN A 270 1.92 4.82 8.11
C GLN A 270 0.59 4.76 8.86
N VAL A 271 -0.19 5.83 8.78
CA VAL A 271 -1.50 5.92 9.45
C VAL A 271 -2.61 5.75 8.43
N ARG A 272 -3.46 4.75 8.63
CA ARG A 272 -4.60 4.53 7.72
C ARG A 272 -5.54 5.72 7.70
N MET A 273 -6.07 6.06 6.53
CA MET A 273 -6.93 7.21 6.27
C MET A 273 -6.28 8.58 6.52
N ALA A 274 -4.97 8.64 6.76
CA ALA A 274 -4.22 9.89 6.80
C ALA A 274 -3.64 10.21 5.40
N ASP A 275 -3.11 11.41 5.27
CA ASP A 275 -2.35 11.84 4.09
C ASP A 275 -0.99 11.14 4.07
N ASN A 276 -0.87 10.03 3.34
CA ASN A 276 0.41 9.33 3.15
C ASN A 276 0.89 9.62 1.72
N PRO A 277 2.02 10.35 1.52
CA PRO A 277 2.50 10.67 0.19
C PRO A 277 2.76 9.40 -0.62
N LEU A 278 2.23 9.33 -1.84
CA LEU A 278 2.39 8.14 -2.67
C LEU A 278 3.84 7.83 -3.01
N TRP A 279 4.68 8.88 -3.21
CA TRP A 279 6.09 8.65 -3.47
C TRP A 279 6.77 7.85 -2.35
N PHE A 280 6.35 8.06 -1.10
CA PHE A 280 6.89 7.32 0.06
C PHE A 280 6.32 5.91 0.13
N SER A 281 5.00 5.75 0.03
CA SER A 281 4.33 4.45 0.10
C SER A 281 4.79 3.52 -1.03
N GLU A 282 4.74 4.02 -2.26
CA GLU A 282 5.17 3.26 -3.44
C GLU A 282 6.68 3.05 -3.46
N GLY A 283 7.46 4.12 -3.19
CA GLY A 283 8.92 4.03 -3.15
C GLY A 283 9.42 2.99 -2.17
N LEU A 284 8.78 2.87 -1.00
CA LEU A 284 9.09 1.84 0.00
C LEU A 284 8.79 0.44 -0.53
N SER A 285 7.61 0.20 -1.08
CA SER A 285 7.22 -1.09 -1.65
C SER A 285 8.13 -1.49 -2.82
N LEU A 286 8.43 -0.55 -3.74
CA LEU A 286 9.35 -0.74 -4.87
C LEU A 286 10.79 -1.05 -4.43
N TRP A 287 11.22 -0.54 -3.30
CA TRP A 287 12.53 -0.80 -2.73
C TRP A 287 12.64 -2.23 -2.17
N PHE A 288 11.53 -2.81 -1.71
CA PHE A 288 11.44 -4.20 -1.28
C PHE A 288 11.28 -5.20 -2.43
N GLU A 289 10.63 -4.84 -3.53
CA GLU A 289 10.19 -5.75 -4.59
C GLU A 289 11.23 -6.69 -5.21
N PRO A 290 12.52 -6.29 -5.41
CA PRO A 290 13.38 -7.02 -6.34
C PRO A 290 13.46 -8.51 -6.04
N ALA A 291 12.88 -9.31 -6.95
CA ALA A 291 12.90 -10.77 -6.88
C ALA A 291 14.34 -11.32 -7.08
N SER A 292 14.61 -12.49 -6.50
CA SER A 292 15.90 -13.16 -6.58
C SER A 292 15.74 -14.64 -6.91
N VAL A 293 15.99 -15.03 -8.16
CA VAL A 293 15.90 -16.42 -8.61
C VAL A 293 16.87 -17.36 -7.88
N ARG A 294 17.88 -16.83 -7.20
CA ARG A 294 18.84 -17.60 -6.39
C ARG A 294 18.27 -17.99 -5.03
N SER A 295 17.24 -17.30 -4.55
CA SER A 295 16.55 -17.62 -3.30
C SER A 295 15.54 -18.75 -3.48
N THR A 296 15.33 -19.56 -2.46
CA THR A 296 14.29 -20.61 -2.44
C THR A 296 12.90 -20.05 -2.50
N LEU A 297 12.69 -18.83 -1.98
CA LEU A 297 11.42 -18.10 -2.01
C LEU A 297 11.36 -17.09 -3.17
N LEU A 298 12.34 -17.11 -4.09
CA LEU A 298 12.46 -16.19 -5.22
C LEU A 298 12.55 -14.71 -4.81
N TRP A 299 12.81 -14.45 -3.55
CA TRP A 299 13.05 -13.16 -2.94
C TRP A 299 14.04 -13.33 -1.79
N ASN A 300 14.90 -12.36 -1.55
CA ASN A 300 15.96 -12.49 -0.56
C ASN A 300 15.88 -11.43 0.52
N ARG A 301 16.06 -10.16 0.15
CA ARG A 301 16.10 -9.01 1.05
C ARG A 301 15.78 -7.72 0.30
N PRO A 302 15.34 -6.66 0.99
CA PRO A 302 15.10 -5.34 0.37
C PRO A 302 16.40 -4.68 -0.11
N GLY A 303 16.26 -3.58 -0.85
CA GLY A 303 17.35 -2.69 -1.24
C GLY A 303 18.22 -3.19 -2.38
N GLN A 304 17.83 -4.27 -3.07
CA GLN A 304 18.45 -4.66 -4.34
C GLN A 304 18.08 -3.64 -5.43
N VAL A 305 18.94 -3.53 -6.46
CA VAL A 305 18.62 -2.68 -7.60
C VAL A 305 17.39 -3.23 -8.31
N ASN A 306 16.37 -2.41 -8.45
CA ASN A 306 15.14 -2.83 -9.11
C ASN A 306 15.36 -2.92 -10.63
N PRO A 307 15.21 -4.10 -11.23
CA PRO A 307 15.53 -4.32 -12.65
C PRO A 307 14.53 -3.67 -13.61
N VAL A 308 13.39 -3.23 -13.10
CA VAL A 308 12.36 -2.51 -13.87
C VAL A 308 12.56 -1.01 -13.73
N HIS A 309 12.66 -0.53 -12.49
CA HIS A 309 12.62 0.90 -12.20
C HIS A 309 13.97 1.59 -12.42
N GLN A 310 15.13 0.90 -12.29
CA GLN A 310 16.42 1.50 -12.56
C GLN A 310 16.62 1.87 -14.04
N PRO A 311 16.34 0.99 -15.03
CA PRO A 311 16.41 1.39 -16.44
C PRO A 311 15.35 2.44 -16.81
N LEU A 312 14.15 2.34 -16.22
CA LEU A 312 13.08 3.31 -16.44
C LEU A 312 13.50 4.69 -15.92
N PHE A 313 14.01 4.78 -14.69
CA PHE A 313 14.56 6.02 -14.13
C PHE A 313 15.61 6.65 -15.06
N ARG A 314 16.55 5.86 -15.57
CA ARG A 314 17.57 6.38 -16.51
C ARG A 314 16.95 6.96 -17.79
N SER A 315 15.84 6.40 -18.25
CA SER A 315 15.12 6.91 -19.43
C SER A 315 14.35 8.20 -19.17
N GLN A 316 14.11 8.55 -17.88
CA GLN A 316 13.43 9.78 -17.46
C GLN A 316 14.42 10.94 -17.22
N ILE A 317 15.70 10.79 -17.58
CA ILE A 317 16.69 11.85 -17.46
C ILE A 317 16.85 12.55 -18.81
N ILE A 318 16.57 13.85 -18.85
CA ILE A 318 16.80 14.70 -20.03
C ILE A 318 17.81 15.77 -19.65
N GLY A 319 18.97 15.74 -20.32
CA GLY A 319 20.12 16.53 -19.87
C GLY A 319 20.60 16.07 -18.51
N GLU A 320 20.59 16.96 -17.54
CA GLU A 320 20.96 16.68 -16.14
C GLU A 320 19.78 16.81 -15.18
N ARG A 321 18.53 16.73 -15.69
CA ARG A 321 17.29 16.91 -14.94
C ARG A 321 16.34 15.73 -15.12
N LEU A 322 15.52 15.47 -14.09
CA LEU A 322 14.40 14.56 -14.17
C LEU A 322 13.25 15.14 -15.02
N VAL A 323 12.54 14.25 -15.73
CA VAL A 323 11.31 14.63 -16.46
C VAL A 323 10.23 15.08 -15.48
N LEU A 324 10.11 14.41 -14.34
CA LEU A 324 9.25 14.81 -13.23
C LEU A 324 10.12 15.41 -12.12
N PRO A 325 10.16 16.73 -11.92
CA PRO A 325 10.95 17.34 -10.85
C PRO A 325 10.57 16.78 -9.47
N LEU A 326 11.56 16.50 -8.60
CA LEU A 326 11.32 15.98 -7.25
C LEU A 326 10.36 16.87 -6.44
N GLN A 327 10.40 18.20 -6.69
CA GLN A 327 9.46 19.14 -6.07
C GLN A 327 8.00 18.75 -6.36
N GLN A 328 7.68 18.36 -7.58
CA GLN A 328 6.32 17.95 -7.96
C GLN A 328 5.97 16.58 -7.39
N LEU A 329 6.93 15.64 -7.41
CA LEU A 329 6.75 14.29 -6.88
C LEU A 329 6.45 14.30 -5.36
N VAL A 330 7.17 15.13 -4.60
CA VAL A 330 7.03 15.21 -3.14
C VAL A 330 5.77 15.97 -2.74
N ALA A 331 5.45 17.04 -3.46
CA ALA A 331 4.34 17.94 -3.11
C ALA A 331 2.96 17.35 -3.42
N SER A 332 2.84 16.42 -4.40
CA SER A 332 1.52 16.00 -4.91
C SER A 332 1.51 14.55 -5.39
N ASP A 333 0.38 13.89 -5.20
CA ASP A 333 0.10 12.55 -5.72
C ASP A 333 -0.44 12.58 -7.17
N ALA A 334 -0.72 13.75 -7.74
CA ALA A 334 -1.24 13.91 -9.09
C ALA A 334 -0.41 13.21 -10.19
N PRO A 335 0.95 13.16 -10.12
CA PRO A 335 1.76 12.44 -11.11
C PRO A 335 1.42 10.94 -11.22
N PHE A 336 0.98 10.31 -10.13
CA PHE A 336 0.58 8.89 -10.13
C PHE A 336 -0.75 8.63 -10.85
N GLN A 337 -1.58 9.66 -11.02
CA GLN A 337 -2.87 9.61 -11.72
C GLN A 337 -2.76 10.06 -13.18
N ASN A 338 -1.64 10.65 -13.57
CA ASN A 338 -1.41 11.16 -14.92
C ASN A 338 -0.74 10.10 -15.80
N ALA A 339 -1.39 9.67 -16.88
CA ALA A 339 -0.90 8.63 -17.78
C ALA A 339 0.49 8.92 -18.39
N ASP A 340 0.85 10.20 -18.58
CA ASP A 340 2.14 10.60 -19.13
C ASP A 340 3.25 10.68 -18.07
N GLN A 341 2.90 10.81 -16.78
CA GLN A 341 3.84 10.99 -15.67
C GLN A 341 3.98 9.78 -14.77
N VAL A 342 3.02 8.86 -14.75
CA VAL A 342 2.96 7.74 -13.80
C VAL A 342 4.22 6.86 -13.85
N ALA A 343 4.78 6.62 -15.03
CA ALA A 343 6.02 5.84 -15.18
C ALA A 343 7.23 6.54 -14.53
N ALA A 344 7.31 7.88 -14.65
CA ALA A 344 8.30 8.69 -13.96
C ALA A 344 8.04 8.67 -12.45
N ALA A 345 6.80 8.90 -12.01
CA ALA A 345 6.44 8.91 -10.59
C ALA A 345 6.89 7.63 -9.87
N TYR A 346 6.60 6.45 -10.42
CA TYR A 346 7.04 5.18 -9.82
C TYR A 346 8.57 5.01 -9.83
N SER A 347 9.23 5.27 -10.96
CA SER A 347 10.68 5.06 -11.06
C SER A 347 11.48 6.07 -10.22
N GLU A 348 11.01 7.29 -10.12
CA GLU A 348 11.63 8.34 -9.31
C GLU A 348 11.36 8.14 -7.82
N SER A 349 10.17 7.64 -7.43
CA SER A 349 9.88 7.23 -6.05
C SER A 349 10.82 6.12 -5.57
N TRP A 350 11.06 5.09 -6.41
CA TRP A 350 12.05 4.07 -6.11
C TRP A 350 13.46 4.64 -5.98
N ALA A 351 13.84 5.53 -6.88
CA ALA A 351 15.15 6.16 -6.89
C ALA A 351 15.37 7.03 -5.65
N LEU A 352 14.40 7.88 -5.32
CA LEU A 352 14.41 8.76 -4.15
C LEU A 352 14.47 7.93 -2.86
N MET A 353 13.61 6.93 -2.70
CA MET A 353 13.63 6.02 -1.55
C MET A 353 14.99 5.32 -1.40
N THR A 354 15.54 4.81 -2.51
CA THR A 354 16.86 4.15 -2.51
C THR A 354 17.98 5.11 -2.09
N TRP A 355 17.93 6.35 -2.55
CA TRP A 355 18.91 7.37 -2.20
C TRP A 355 18.78 7.76 -0.73
N LEU A 356 17.60 8.10 -0.27
CA LEU A 356 17.33 8.57 1.11
C LEU A 356 17.75 7.52 2.16
N ILE A 357 17.32 6.27 2.01
CA ILE A 357 17.68 5.19 2.95
C ILE A 357 19.19 5.02 3.06
N ARG A 358 19.94 5.24 1.98
CA ARG A 358 21.38 4.98 1.92
C ARG A 358 22.23 6.19 2.24
N LYS A 359 21.73 7.40 2.02
CA LYS A 359 22.51 8.63 2.11
C LYS A 359 22.17 9.48 3.30
N ASP A 360 20.90 9.48 3.69
CA ASP A 360 20.43 10.21 4.87
C ASP A 360 19.47 9.36 5.71
N PRO A 361 19.98 8.33 6.39
CA PRO A 361 19.17 7.49 7.27
C PRO A 361 18.56 8.28 8.44
N GLU A 362 19.23 9.32 8.95
CA GLU A 362 18.71 10.16 10.03
C GLU A 362 17.55 11.03 9.56
N GLY A 363 17.65 11.63 8.38
CA GLY A 363 16.54 12.33 7.74
C GLY A 363 15.36 11.41 7.46
N MET A 364 15.64 10.17 7.05
CA MET A 364 14.60 9.16 6.87
C MET A 364 13.89 8.84 8.19
N ASP A 365 14.61 8.75 9.32
CA ASP A 365 14.03 8.54 10.65
C ASP A 365 13.12 9.70 11.05
N ARG A 366 13.57 10.94 10.82
CA ARG A 366 12.75 12.15 11.06
C ARG A 366 11.48 12.13 10.23
N PHE A 367 11.59 11.80 8.94
CA PHE A 367 10.45 11.75 8.03
C PHE A 367 9.46 10.64 8.39
N MET A 368 9.93 9.43 8.66
CA MET A 368 9.08 8.31 9.12
C MET A 368 8.34 8.66 10.40
N LYS A 369 9.01 9.35 11.36
CA LYS A 369 8.35 9.84 12.57
C LYS A 369 7.23 10.84 12.26
N ALA A 370 7.44 11.77 11.33
CA ALA A 370 6.41 12.71 10.90
C ALA A 370 5.20 12.01 10.27
N ILE A 371 5.45 11.04 9.37
CA ILE A 371 4.40 10.21 8.75
C ILE A 371 3.60 9.45 9.81
N SER A 372 4.26 8.83 10.81
CA SER A 372 3.61 8.04 11.85
C SER A 372 2.71 8.86 12.79
N GLN A 373 2.88 10.17 12.83
CA GLN A 373 2.11 11.09 13.66
C GLN A 373 0.94 11.76 12.93
N ARG A 374 0.75 11.45 11.64
CA ARG A 374 -0.34 12.02 10.85
C ARG A 374 -1.70 11.59 11.40
N LYS A 375 -2.67 12.48 11.27
CA LYS A 375 -4.04 12.23 11.74
C LYS A 375 -4.90 11.76 10.59
N PRO A 376 -5.75 10.74 10.78
CA PRO A 376 -6.72 10.34 9.76
C PRO A 376 -7.57 11.53 9.31
N LEU A 377 -7.93 11.55 8.03
CA LEU A 377 -8.74 12.58 7.35
C LEU A 377 -8.11 13.98 7.26
N LYS A 378 -6.95 14.22 7.87
CA LYS A 378 -6.22 15.47 7.68
C LYS A 378 -5.38 15.39 6.42
N GLN A 379 -5.63 16.29 5.46
CA GLN A 379 -4.84 16.46 4.24
C GLN A 379 -3.84 17.60 4.43
N LEU A 380 -2.62 17.42 3.91
CA LEU A 380 -1.62 18.46 3.81
C LEU A 380 -1.71 19.14 2.45
N THR A 381 -1.44 20.43 2.43
CA THR A 381 -1.25 21.16 1.17
C THR A 381 0.09 20.77 0.52
N PRO A 382 0.27 21.03 -0.80
CA PRO A 382 1.55 20.80 -1.47
C PRO A 382 2.73 21.50 -0.79
N ASP A 383 2.51 22.71 -0.28
CA ASP A 383 3.54 23.49 0.43
C ASP A 383 3.87 22.85 1.79
N GLU A 384 2.86 22.38 2.54
CA GLU A 384 3.08 21.66 3.81
C GLU A 384 3.85 20.36 3.59
N ARG A 385 3.53 19.57 2.55
CA ARG A 385 4.29 18.36 2.20
C ARG A 385 5.75 18.67 1.85
N SER A 386 5.99 19.71 1.04
CA SER A 386 7.33 20.14 0.68
C SER A 386 8.14 20.62 1.89
N LEU A 387 7.51 21.41 2.77
CA LEU A 387 8.13 21.89 4.00
C LEU A 387 8.47 20.76 4.97
N GLU A 388 7.56 19.79 5.14
CA GLU A 388 7.79 18.60 5.98
C GLU A 388 8.99 17.79 5.46
N PHE A 389 9.08 17.59 4.13
CA PHE A 389 10.21 16.92 3.50
C PHE A 389 11.53 17.67 3.77
N GLN A 390 11.59 18.96 3.45
CA GLN A 390 12.79 19.78 3.66
C GLN A 390 13.22 19.82 5.13
N SER A 391 12.24 19.88 6.05
CA SER A 391 12.53 19.85 7.49
C SER A 391 13.11 18.52 7.96
N ALA A 392 12.76 17.42 7.30
CA ALA A 392 13.29 16.11 7.63
C ALA A 392 14.70 15.88 7.09
N PHE A 393 14.99 16.29 5.85
CA PHE A 393 16.24 15.96 5.17
C PHE A 393 17.29 17.08 5.17
N GLU A 394 16.91 18.29 5.60
CA GLU A 394 17.81 19.46 5.74
C GLU A 394 18.52 19.87 4.44
N GLU A 395 18.18 19.24 3.29
CA GLU A 395 18.67 19.54 1.97
C GLU A 395 17.53 20.02 1.07
N SER A 396 17.82 20.89 0.13
CA SER A 396 16.85 21.30 -0.88
C SER A 396 16.59 20.17 -1.88
N LEU A 397 15.38 20.09 -2.43
CA LEU A 397 15.04 19.09 -3.44
C LEU A 397 15.91 19.17 -4.69
N ASP A 398 16.40 20.37 -5.06
CA ASP A 398 17.35 20.56 -6.18
C ASP A 398 18.73 19.97 -5.88
N GLU A 399 19.24 20.09 -4.63
CA GLU A 399 20.50 19.47 -4.20
C GLU A 399 20.38 17.95 -4.18
N ILE A 400 19.27 17.42 -3.63
CA ILE A 400 18.97 15.99 -3.64
C ILE A 400 18.89 15.48 -5.09
N GLU A 401 18.15 16.13 -5.99
CA GLU A 401 18.04 15.71 -7.40
C GLU A 401 19.41 15.66 -8.08
N THR A 402 20.24 16.69 -7.85
CA THR A 402 21.60 16.78 -8.41
C THR A 402 22.49 15.63 -7.96
N SER A 403 22.39 15.17 -6.73
CA SER A 403 23.19 14.07 -6.18
C SER A 403 22.58 12.69 -6.49
N LEU A 404 21.26 12.58 -6.54
CA LEU A 404 20.50 11.35 -6.80
C LEU A 404 20.70 10.85 -8.24
N ILE A 405 20.62 11.72 -9.23
CA ILE A 405 20.73 11.35 -10.64
C ILE A 405 22.04 10.56 -10.94
N PRO A 406 23.25 11.06 -10.64
CA PRO A 406 24.47 10.30 -10.88
C PRO A 406 24.61 9.08 -9.98
N TYR A 407 24.07 9.11 -8.76
CA TYR A 407 24.14 7.99 -7.83
C TYR A 407 23.33 6.78 -8.35
N ILE A 408 22.07 6.97 -8.68
CA ILE A 408 21.21 5.92 -9.23
C ILE A 408 21.64 5.51 -10.64
N GLY A 409 22.08 6.48 -11.46
CA GLY A 409 22.55 6.23 -12.82
C GLY A 409 23.74 5.27 -12.92
N ARG A 410 24.60 5.19 -11.87
CA ARG A 410 25.75 4.28 -11.79
C ARG A 410 25.41 2.88 -11.30
N MET A 411 24.22 2.68 -10.73
CA MET A 411 23.78 1.37 -10.26
C MET A 411 23.62 0.41 -11.45
N ARG A 412 24.02 -0.84 -11.26
CA ARG A 412 23.87 -1.89 -12.27
C ARG A 412 22.83 -2.87 -11.81
N VAL A 413 21.94 -3.22 -12.72
CA VAL A 413 21.02 -4.35 -12.54
C VAL A 413 21.86 -5.63 -12.46
N PRO A 414 21.60 -6.52 -11.48
CA PRO A 414 22.33 -7.78 -11.26
C PRO A 414 22.27 -8.74 -12.44
#